data_10eebfe53c17bbbd1139134e9a2eb05f
#
_entry.id   10eebfe53c17bbbd1139134e9a2eb05f
#
_cell.length_a   1.000
_cell.length_b   1.000
_cell.length_c   1.000
_cell.angle_alpha   90.00
_cell.angle_beta   90.00
_cell.angle_gamma   90.00
#
_symmetry.space_group_name_H-M   'P 1'
#
loop_
_entity.id
_entity.type
_entity.pdbx_description
1 polymer ?
#
loop_
_entity_poly.entity_id
_entity_poly.type
_entity_poly.pdbx_seq_one_letter_code
_entity_poly.pdbx_strand_id
1 'polypeptide(L)'
;MEHQNLKDIFAKNQYDLKDAAKRSRTWFQQQARLLQTQKPMPNAILRGEPTQNVTKVQPGSLYMFIYDPKTKDDLPYYDVFPLVFPYKATNTGFIGLNMHYLPYYPRVQLLSRLMEYASNKKMDDTTKLRYSWSLINGVSRFKWAEPCIHQYLKGHIKSSLRKISPADWATAMLLPVEQFVGASKATVWADSVGN
;
A
#
# COMPACT_ATOMS: atom_id res chain seq x y z
N MET A 1 23.82 1.58 -19.04
CA MET A 1 22.45 1.19 -18.65
C MET A 1 21.54 2.34 -19.03
N GLU A 2 20.77 2.18 -20.10
CA GLU A 2 19.83 3.20 -20.54
C GLU A 2 18.74 3.36 -19.48
N HIS A 3 18.60 4.59 -19.00
CA HIS A 3 17.48 4.99 -18.16
C HIS A 3 16.22 5.00 -19.04
N GLN A 4 15.46 3.90 -19.02
CA GLN A 4 14.14 3.89 -19.63
C GLN A 4 13.29 4.99 -18.97
N ASN A 5 12.83 5.92 -19.80
CA ASN A 5 11.99 7.02 -19.36
C ASN A 5 10.63 6.46 -18.88
N LEU A 6 10.10 6.96 -17.75
CA LEU A 6 8.80 6.59 -17.22
C LEU A 6 7.66 6.65 -18.27
N LYS A 7 7.75 7.57 -19.25
CA LYS A 7 6.81 7.66 -20.36
C LYS A 7 6.82 6.41 -21.24
N ASP A 8 7.99 5.79 -21.44
CA ASP A 8 8.14 4.59 -22.29
C ASP A 8 7.63 3.35 -21.58
N ILE A 9 7.79 3.28 -20.25
CA ILE A 9 7.23 2.20 -19.41
C ILE A 9 5.69 2.30 -19.41
N PHE A 10 5.13 3.50 -19.28
CA PHE A 10 3.69 3.72 -19.36
C PHE A 10 3.14 3.46 -20.77
N ALA A 11 3.84 3.85 -21.83
CA ALA A 11 3.40 3.62 -23.22
C ALA A 11 3.41 2.13 -23.58
N LYS A 12 4.43 1.39 -23.15
CA LYS A 12 4.58 -0.04 -23.47
C LYS A 12 3.57 -0.94 -22.76
N ASN A 13 3.07 -0.51 -21.60
CA ASN A 13 2.08 -1.24 -20.80
C ASN A 13 0.65 -0.67 -20.90
N GLN A 14 0.42 0.30 -21.78
CA GLN A 14 -0.80 1.10 -21.80
C GLN A 14 -2.06 0.30 -22.18
N TYR A 15 -1.93 -0.76 -22.97
CA TYR A 15 -3.09 -1.57 -23.42
C TYR A 15 -3.55 -2.57 -22.36
N ASP A 16 -2.64 -3.28 -21.69
CA ASP A 16 -2.99 -4.24 -20.63
C ASP A 16 -3.37 -3.53 -19.30
N LEU A 17 -2.76 -2.36 -19.04
CA LEU A 17 -3.06 -1.55 -17.85
C LEU A 17 -4.42 -0.86 -17.91
N LYS A 18 -4.93 -0.46 -19.08
CA LYS A 18 -6.22 0.23 -19.18
C LYS A 18 -7.39 -0.66 -18.81
N ASP A 19 -7.42 -1.90 -19.26
CA ASP A 19 -8.52 -2.83 -18.97
C ASP A 19 -8.40 -3.46 -17.57
N ALA A 20 -7.20 -3.79 -17.14
CA ALA A 20 -6.93 -4.19 -15.77
C ALA A 20 -7.22 -3.04 -14.80
N ALA A 21 -6.75 -1.82 -15.09
CA ALA A 21 -7.00 -0.63 -14.27
C ALA A 21 -8.48 -0.25 -14.23
N LYS A 22 -9.26 -0.46 -15.30
CA LYS A 22 -10.71 -0.17 -15.29
C LYS A 22 -11.46 -1.14 -14.39
N ARG A 23 -11.15 -2.45 -14.47
CA ARG A 23 -11.76 -3.48 -13.61
C ARG A 23 -11.31 -3.32 -12.15
N SER A 24 -10.04 -3.13 -11.91
CA SER A 24 -9.49 -2.89 -10.57
C SER A 24 -10.00 -1.57 -9.97
N ARG A 25 -10.13 -0.50 -10.77
CA ARG A 25 -10.68 0.77 -10.30
C ARG A 25 -12.11 0.61 -9.79
N THR A 26 -12.96 -0.07 -10.54
CA THR A 26 -14.36 -0.35 -10.13
C THR A 26 -14.38 -1.18 -8.85
N TRP A 27 -13.56 -2.21 -8.76
CA TRP A 27 -13.44 -3.04 -7.57
C TRP A 27 -12.97 -2.23 -6.34
N PHE A 28 -11.90 -1.42 -6.48
CA PHE A 28 -11.41 -0.57 -5.39
C PHE A 28 -12.43 0.49 -4.97
N GLN A 29 -13.13 1.11 -5.93
CA GLN A 29 -14.20 2.06 -5.62
C GLN A 29 -15.35 1.39 -4.87
N GLN A 30 -15.73 0.17 -5.24
CA GLN A 30 -16.74 -0.61 -4.52
C GLN A 30 -16.26 -0.96 -3.11
N GLN A 31 -15.01 -1.42 -2.94
CA GLN A 31 -14.45 -1.72 -1.64
C GLN A 31 -14.35 -0.46 -0.76
N ALA A 32 -13.90 0.66 -1.30
CA ALA A 32 -13.83 1.92 -0.57
C ALA A 32 -15.23 2.40 -0.13
N ARG A 33 -16.25 2.31 -1.01
CA ARG A 33 -17.64 2.63 -0.66
C ARG A 33 -18.19 1.71 0.41
N LEU A 34 -17.97 0.39 0.30
CA LEU A 34 -18.40 -0.58 1.31
C LEU A 34 -17.77 -0.29 2.67
N LEU A 35 -16.51 0.12 2.71
CA LEU A 35 -15.81 0.50 3.94
C LEU A 35 -16.32 1.83 4.51
N GLN A 36 -16.76 2.76 3.67
CA GLN A 36 -17.31 4.05 4.10
C GLN A 36 -18.76 3.97 4.62
N THR A 37 -19.57 3.07 4.03
CA THR A 37 -21.01 2.98 4.34
C THR A 37 -21.35 2.01 5.46
N GLN A 38 -20.46 1.10 5.81
CA GLN A 38 -20.69 0.12 6.85
C GLN A 38 -19.85 0.46 8.08
N LYS A 39 -20.52 0.71 9.22
CA LYS A 39 -19.87 0.51 10.53
C LYS A 39 -19.23 -0.88 10.46
N PRO A 40 -17.91 -0.99 10.68
CA PRO A 40 -17.18 -2.20 10.34
C PRO A 40 -17.72 -3.39 11.14
N MET A 41 -18.56 -4.21 10.50
CA MET A 41 -18.71 -5.60 10.93
C MET A 41 -17.52 -6.36 10.33
N PRO A 42 -16.58 -6.83 11.14
CA PRO A 42 -15.34 -7.45 10.65
C PRO A 42 -15.55 -8.59 9.66
N ASN A 43 -16.72 -9.25 9.71
CA ASN A 43 -17.04 -10.43 8.91
C ASN A 43 -17.76 -10.15 7.58
N ALA A 44 -18.31 -8.95 7.37
CA ALA A 44 -19.08 -8.64 6.16
C ALA A 44 -18.22 -8.19 4.97
N ILE A 45 -17.06 -7.58 5.24
CA ILE A 45 -16.10 -7.11 4.23
C ILE A 45 -15.42 -8.29 3.51
N LEU A 46 -15.51 -9.50 4.06
CA LEU A 46 -14.76 -10.69 3.71
C LEU A 46 -15.47 -11.66 2.77
N ARG A 47 -16.72 -11.42 2.41
CA ARG A 47 -17.54 -12.37 1.62
C ARG A 47 -17.47 -12.17 0.11
N GLY A 48 -16.68 -11.27 -0.38
CA GLY A 48 -16.52 -11.03 -1.82
C GLY A 48 -15.15 -11.47 -2.34
N GLU A 49 -15.08 -12.65 -2.95
CA GLU A 49 -14.00 -13.27 -3.73
C GLU A 49 -12.71 -13.68 -2.97
N PRO A 50 -11.92 -14.65 -3.47
CA PRO A 50 -10.88 -15.36 -2.73
C PRO A 50 -9.62 -14.52 -2.52
N THR A 51 -9.74 -13.40 -1.85
CA THR A 51 -8.63 -12.71 -1.24
C THR A 51 -8.34 -13.43 0.07
N GLN A 52 -7.20 -14.09 0.13
CA GLN A 52 -6.74 -14.80 1.31
C GLN A 52 -6.85 -13.91 2.55
N ASN A 53 -7.73 -14.29 3.47
CA ASN A 53 -7.76 -13.75 4.82
C ASN A 53 -6.43 -14.12 5.48
N VAL A 54 -5.52 -13.16 5.55
CA VAL A 54 -4.19 -13.42 6.06
C VAL A 54 -4.14 -13.02 7.52
N THR A 55 -4.01 -14.00 8.40
CA THR A 55 -3.74 -13.79 9.82
C THR A 55 -2.28 -13.40 10.10
N LYS A 56 -1.38 -13.60 9.13
CA LYS A 56 0.03 -13.21 9.18
C LYS A 56 0.39 -12.33 8.00
N VAL A 57 1.02 -11.19 8.28
CA VAL A 57 1.63 -10.37 7.24
C VAL A 57 2.85 -11.08 6.65
N GLN A 58 2.96 -11.02 5.33
CA GLN A 58 4.10 -11.51 4.59
C GLN A 58 4.92 -10.29 4.11
N PRO A 59 6.14 -10.11 4.62
CA PRO A 59 7.00 -9.00 4.18
C PRO A 59 7.17 -9.00 2.65
N GLY A 60 7.15 -7.81 2.05
CA GLY A 60 7.22 -7.65 0.60
C GLY A 60 5.88 -7.74 -0.14
N SER A 61 4.79 -8.05 0.55
CA SER A 61 3.42 -7.98 0.00
C SER A 61 2.74 -6.67 0.42
N LEU A 62 1.81 -6.20 -0.41
CA LEU A 62 1.03 -4.99 -0.14
C LEU A 62 -0.29 -5.36 0.54
N TYR A 63 -0.66 -4.61 1.57
CA TYR A 63 -1.89 -4.79 2.33
C TYR A 63 -2.66 -3.48 2.48
N MET A 64 -3.97 -3.58 2.52
CA MET A 64 -4.86 -2.52 3.00
C MET A 64 -5.76 -3.04 4.10
N PHE A 65 -6.13 -2.17 5.04
CA PHE A 65 -6.95 -2.50 6.21
C PHE A 65 -7.50 -1.23 6.84
N ILE A 66 -8.44 -1.37 7.79
CA ILE A 66 -8.89 -0.26 8.64
C ILE A 66 -8.05 -0.26 9.91
N TYR A 67 -7.55 0.91 10.28
CA TYR A 67 -6.69 1.11 11.44
C TYR A 67 -7.18 2.23 12.35
N ASP A 68 -7.23 1.97 13.66
CA ASP A 68 -7.55 2.94 14.71
C ASP A 68 -6.35 3.03 15.65
N PRO A 69 -5.45 4.01 15.50
CA PRO A 69 -4.21 4.12 16.27
C PRO A 69 -4.48 4.18 17.78
N LYS A 70 -3.63 3.53 18.58
CA LYS A 70 -3.72 3.55 20.05
C LYS A 70 -3.59 4.97 20.60
N THR A 71 -2.71 5.76 20.01
CA THR A 71 -2.36 7.12 20.46
C THR A 71 -2.88 8.18 19.50
N LYS A 72 -4.06 7.97 18.93
CA LYS A 72 -4.65 8.85 17.90
C LYS A 72 -4.83 10.29 18.37
N ASP A 73 -5.06 10.50 19.68
CA ASP A 73 -5.28 11.81 20.25
C ASP A 73 -3.96 12.61 20.40
N ASP A 74 -2.80 11.92 20.36
CA ASP A 74 -1.46 12.53 20.44
C ASP A 74 -0.83 12.72 19.04
N LEU A 75 -1.44 12.15 17.99
CA LEU A 75 -0.91 12.23 16.64
C LEU A 75 -1.41 13.48 15.91
N PRO A 76 -0.55 14.23 15.22
CA PRO A 76 -0.97 15.38 14.44
C PRO A 76 -1.94 14.97 13.32
N TYR A 77 -1.75 13.79 12.77
CA TYR A 77 -2.63 13.13 11.79
C TYR A 77 -2.32 11.63 11.70
N TYR A 78 -3.25 10.88 11.16
CA TYR A 78 -3.08 9.46 10.88
C TYR A 78 -3.96 8.99 9.72
N ASP A 79 -3.59 7.87 9.10
CA ASP A 79 -4.35 7.24 8.03
C ASP A 79 -5.25 6.14 8.60
N VAL A 80 -6.56 6.29 8.43
CA VAL A 80 -7.57 5.31 8.88
C VAL A 80 -7.63 4.10 7.94
N PHE A 81 -7.21 4.27 6.69
CA PHE A 81 -7.27 3.25 5.65
C PHE A 81 -5.90 3.04 4.99
N PRO A 82 -4.91 2.58 5.77
CA PRO A 82 -3.52 2.49 5.31
C PRO A 82 -3.31 1.46 4.21
N LEU A 83 -2.41 1.81 3.26
CA LEU A 83 -1.90 0.96 2.19
C LEU A 83 -0.42 0.69 2.43
N VAL A 84 -0.08 -0.50 2.95
CA VAL A 84 1.20 -0.76 3.60
C VAL A 84 1.96 -1.94 3.00
N PHE A 85 3.27 -1.75 2.79
CA PHE A 85 4.22 -2.83 2.64
C PHE A 85 4.89 -3.12 3.99
N PRO A 86 4.52 -4.20 4.70
CA PRO A 86 5.25 -4.64 5.89
C PRO A 86 6.66 -5.08 5.51
N TYR A 87 7.66 -4.69 6.32
CA TYR A 87 9.02 -5.15 6.13
C TYR A 87 9.66 -5.73 7.41
N LYS A 88 9.06 -5.45 8.58
CA LYS A 88 9.57 -5.95 9.87
C LYS A 88 8.41 -6.38 10.76
N ALA A 89 8.43 -7.64 11.20
CA ALA A 89 7.50 -8.13 12.22
C ALA A 89 7.94 -7.66 13.62
N THR A 90 6.96 -7.42 14.51
CA THR A 90 7.17 -7.13 15.93
C THR A 90 6.30 -8.05 16.76
N ASN A 91 6.54 -8.13 18.08
CA ASN A 91 5.73 -8.97 18.99
C ASN A 91 4.25 -8.56 19.01
N THR A 92 3.98 -7.26 18.87
CA THR A 92 2.64 -6.69 18.97
C THR A 92 1.98 -6.40 17.62
N GLY A 93 2.74 -6.51 16.50
CA GLY A 93 2.25 -6.16 15.17
C GLY A 93 3.32 -6.22 14.10
N PHE A 94 3.44 -5.15 13.33
CA PHE A 94 4.48 -5.02 12.30
C PHE A 94 4.84 -3.56 12.03
N ILE A 95 6.01 -3.33 11.43
CA ILE A 95 6.43 -2.04 10.91
C ILE A 95 6.35 -2.13 9.37
N GLY A 96 5.82 -1.10 8.74
CA GLY A 96 5.66 -1.04 7.30
C GLY A 96 5.74 0.36 6.74
N LEU A 97 5.99 0.43 5.44
CA LEU A 97 5.96 1.65 4.64
C LEU A 97 4.52 1.88 4.15
N ASN A 98 3.89 2.97 4.62
CA ASN A 98 2.56 3.37 4.15
C ASN A 98 2.67 4.22 2.88
N MET A 99 2.14 3.68 1.79
CA MET A 99 2.20 4.31 0.47
C MET A 99 1.38 5.60 0.37
N HIS A 100 0.37 5.79 1.22
CA HIS A 100 -0.46 6.98 1.23
C HIS A 100 0.30 8.23 1.69
N TYR A 101 1.32 8.08 2.54
CA TYR A 101 2.17 9.19 3.00
C TYR A 101 3.17 9.65 1.92
N LEU A 102 3.45 8.81 0.91
CA LEU A 102 4.31 9.19 -0.20
C LEU A 102 3.55 10.07 -1.21
N PRO A 103 4.11 11.23 -1.61
CA PRO A 103 3.62 11.98 -2.77
C PRO A 103 3.62 11.15 -4.06
N TYR A 104 2.89 11.57 -5.07
CA TYR A 104 2.74 10.80 -6.32
C TYR A 104 4.06 10.45 -6.99
N TYR A 105 5.00 11.38 -7.07
CA TYR A 105 6.24 11.15 -7.80
C TYR A 105 7.11 10.04 -7.18
N PRO A 106 7.53 10.10 -5.89
CA PRO A 106 8.27 9.01 -5.26
C PRO A 106 7.45 7.72 -5.19
N ARG A 107 6.10 7.80 -5.07
CA ARG A 107 5.21 6.63 -5.11
C ARG A 107 5.30 5.91 -6.45
N VAL A 108 5.25 6.64 -7.57
CA VAL A 108 5.37 6.06 -8.92
C VAL A 108 6.77 5.48 -9.16
N GLN A 109 7.82 6.14 -8.70
CA GLN A 109 9.18 5.63 -8.82
C GLN A 109 9.35 4.30 -8.06
N LEU A 110 8.88 4.24 -6.82
CA LEU A 110 8.93 3.02 -6.02
C LEU A 110 8.09 1.89 -6.66
N LEU A 111 6.88 2.22 -7.13
CA LEU A 111 6.02 1.27 -7.84
C LEU A 111 6.70 0.70 -9.09
N SER A 112 7.32 1.54 -9.90
CA SER A 112 8.04 1.11 -11.11
C SER A 112 9.10 0.05 -10.77
N ARG A 113 9.89 0.27 -9.72
CA ARG A 113 10.89 -0.71 -9.27
C ARG A 113 10.27 -1.99 -8.73
N LEU A 114 9.19 -1.89 -7.96
CA LEU A 114 8.47 -3.06 -7.46
C LEU A 114 7.90 -3.90 -8.61
N MET A 115 7.34 -3.25 -9.63
CA MET A 115 6.75 -3.91 -10.79
C MET A 115 7.78 -4.63 -11.66
N GLU A 116 9.04 -4.17 -11.73
CA GLU A 116 10.13 -4.87 -12.41
C GLU A 116 10.32 -6.30 -11.87
N TYR A 117 10.19 -6.47 -10.55
CA TYR A 117 10.27 -7.79 -9.91
C TYR A 117 8.95 -8.56 -9.99
N ALA A 118 7.84 -7.90 -9.67
CA ALA A 118 6.53 -8.53 -9.61
C ALA A 118 6.07 -9.09 -10.97
N SER A 119 6.40 -8.41 -12.07
CA SER A 119 6.06 -8.84 -13.44
C SER A 119 7.05 -9.83 -14.06
N ASN A 120 8.17 -10.12 -13.40
CA ASN A 120 9.21 -10.98 -13.97
C ASN A 120 8.76 -12.45 -13.99
N LYS A 121 8.46 -12.95 -15.19
CA LYS A 121 8.00 -14.34 -15.41
C LYS A 121 9.08 -15.41 -15.17
N LYS A 122 10.37 -15.00 -15.08
CA LYS A 122 11.50 -15.91 -14.84
C LYS A 122 11.75 -16.15 -13.35
N MET A 123 11.07 -15.41 -12.48
CA MET A 123 11.21 -15.52 -11.01
C MET A 123 10.01 -16.26 -10.44
N ASP A 124 10.26 -17.13 -9.46
CA ASP A 124 9.22 -17.71 -8.62
C ASP A 124 8.69 -16.66 -7.62
N ASP A 125 7.52 -16.93 -7.03
CA ASP A 125 6.84 -15.98 -6.16
C ASP A 125 7.63 -15.68 -4.88
N THR A 126 8.38 -16.63 -4.35
CA THR A 126 9.23 -16.44 -3.17
C THR A 126 10.36 -15.46 -3.48
N THR A 127 10.98 -15.61 -4.63
CA THR A 127 12.04 -14.72 -5.12
C THR A 127 11.50 -13.31 -5.35
N LYS A 128 10.33 -13.16 -5.99
CA LYS A 128 9.67 -11.86 -6.17
C LYS A 128 9.40 -11.16 -4.84
N LEU A 129 8.86 -11.88 -3.86
CA LEU A 129 8.60 -11.36 -2.52
C LEU A 129 9.88 -10.91 -1.81
N ARG A 130 10.95 -11.69 -1.94
CA ARG A 130 12.24 -11.35 -1.33
C ARG A 130 12.84 -10.09 -1.93
N TYR A 131 12.74 -9.90 -3.25
CA TYR A 131 13.20 -8.66 -3.90
C TYR A 131 12.32 -7.45 -3.51
N SER A 132 11.00 -7.61 -3.49
CA SER A 132 10.09 -6.55 -3.03
C SER A 132 10.39 -6.16 -1.57
N TRP A 133 10.55 -7.14 -0.69
CA TRP A 133 10.96 -6.90 0.69
C TRP A 133 12.31 -6.18 0.79
N SER A 134 13.31 -6.62 0.05
CA SER A 134 14.65 -6.02 0.05
C SER A 134 14.61 -4.56 -0.39
N LEU A 135 13.81 -4.25 -1.41
CA LEU A 135 13.62 -2.88 -1.89
C LEU A 135 12.96 -2.00 -0.81
N ILE A 136 11.85 -2.46 -0.23
CA ILE A 136 11.12 -1.72 0.82
C ILE A 136 12.00 -1.53 2.06
N ASN A 137 12.71 -2.58 2.50
CA ASN A 137 13.65 -2.49 3.62
C ASN A 137 14.84 -1.57 3.31
N GLY A 138 15.28 -1.49 2.05
CA GLY A 138 16.27 -0.51 1.59
C GLY A 138 15.74 0.91 1.68
N VAL A 139 14.54 1.16 1.15
CA VAL A 139 13.87 2.47 1.19
C VAL A 139 13.66 2.95 2.63
N SER A 140 13.30 2.05 3.56
CA SER A 140 13.05 2.41 4.95
C SER A 140 14.27 2.97 5.71
N ARG A 141 15.47 2.89 5.12
CA ARG A 141 16.71 3.43 5.71
C ARG A 141 17.00 4.88 5.30
N PHE A 142 16.25 5.40 4.35
CA PHE A 142 16.44 6.78 3.91
C PHE A 142 15.64 7.73 4.81
N LYS A 143 16.26 8.85 5.18
CA LYS A 143 15.66 9.87 6.04
C LYS A 143 14.32 10.37 5.48
N TRP A 144 14.23 10.59 4.18
CA TRP A 144 13.00 11.04 3.52
C TRP A 144 11.83 10.05 3.61
N ALA A 145 12.09 8.76 3.85
CA ALA A 145 11.04 7.75 4.01
C ALA A 145 10.55 7.63 5.45
N GLU A 146 11.24 8.22 6.41
CA GLU A 146 10.91 8.13 7.85
C GLU A 146 9.46 8.52 8.15
N PRO A 147 8.90 9.64 7.61
CA PRO A 147 7.50 9.99 7.84
C PRO A 147 6.48 8.99 7.28
N CYS A 148 6.91 8.10 6.38
CA CYS A 148 6.05 7.10 5.76
C CYS A 148 6.09 5.74 6.50
N ILE A 149 6.96 5.61 7.52
CA ILE A 149 7.18 4.37 8.25
C ILE A 149 6.38 4.39 9.54
N HIS A 150 5.47 3.42 9.65
CA HIS A 150 4.59 3.33 10.81
C HIS A 150 4.61 1.93 11.42
N GLN A 151 4.42 1.87 12.75
CA GLN A 151 4.15 0.64 13.45
C GLN A 151 2.65 0.43 13.57
N TYR A 152 2.19 -0.73 13.13
CA TYR A 152 0.79 -1.15 13.19
C TYR A 152 0.61 -2.22 14.26
N LEU A 153 -0.21 -1.91 15.28
CA LEU A 153 -0.51 -2.82 16.38
C LEU A 153 -1.68 -3.72 16.01
N LYS A 154 -1.55 -5.04 16.20
CA LYS A 154 -2.60 -6.02 15.88
C LYS A 154 -3.94 -5.71 16.52
N GLY A 155 -3.95 -5.33 17.81
CA GLY A 155 -5.18 -5.00 18.54
C GLY A 155 -5.92 -3.76 18.04
N HIS A 156 -5.28 -2.96 17.19
CA HIS A 156 -5.81 -1.72 16.64
C HIS A 156 -6.19 -1.83 15.15
N ILE A 157 -5.98 -2.98 14.53
CA ILE A 157 -6.50 -3.30 13.20
C ILE A 157 -7.97 -3.68 13.33
N LYS A 158 -8.86 -2.90 12.70
CA LYS A 158 -10.33 -3.03 12.85
C LYS A 158 -10.99 -3.79 11.70
N SER A 159 -10.22 -4.26 10.73
CA SER A 159 -10.69 -5.13 9.65
C SER A 159 -9.73 -6.29 9.44
N SER A 160 -10.04 -7.20 8.52
CA SER A 160 -9.03 -8.14 8.06
C SER A 160 -7.96 -7.42 7.24
N LEU A 161 -6.77 -8.00 7.19
CA LEU A 161 -5.70 -7.58 6.30
C LEU A 161 -6.02 -8.06 4.88
N ARG A 162 -6.26 -7.15 3.95
CA ARG A 162 -6.41 -7.49 2.53
C ARG A 162 -5.06 -7.44 1.84
N LYS A 163 -4.58 -8.60 1.42
CA LYS A 163 -3.41 -8.69 0.55
C LYS A 163 -3.80 -8.26 -0.87
N ILE A 164 -3.09 -7.28 -1.42
CA ILE A 164 -3.29 -6.78 -2.78
C ILE A 164 -2.42 -7.58 -3.74
N SER A 165 -3.04 -8.11 -4.80
CA SER A 165 -2.31 -8.78 -5.86
C SER A 165 -1.29 -7.83 -6.52
N PRO A 166 -0.09 -8.29 -6.90
CA PRO A 166 0.85 -7.48 -7.68
C PRO A 166 0.24 -6.86 -8.95
N ALA A 167 -0.70 -7.55 -9.60
CA ALA A 167 -1.41 -7.03 -10.77
C ALA A 167 -2.24 -5.77 -10.46
N ASP A 168 -2.65 -5.60 -9.20
CA ASP A 168 -3.49 -4.48 -8.74
C ASP A 168 -2.70 -3.39 -8.01
N TRP A 169 -1.38 -3.56 -7.82
CA TRP A 169 -0.57 -2.58 -7.09
C TRP A 169 -0.62 -1.18 -7.69
N ALA A 170 -0.52 -1.08 -9.02
CA ALA A 170 -0.60 0.21 -9.70
C ALA A 170 -1.93 0.93 -9.41
N THR A 171 -3.03 0.19 -9.48
CA THR A 171 -4.36 0.72 -9.19
C THR A 171 -4.48 1.14 -7.73
N ALA A 172 -4.07 0.26 -6.79
CA ALA A 172 -4.14 0.54 -5.36
C ALA A 172 -3.32 1.77 -4.96
N MET A 173 -2.11 1.93 -5.52
CA MET A 173 -1.21 3.03 -5.16
C MET A 173 -1.59 4.37 -5.79
N LEU A 174 -2.28 4.37 -6.95
CA LEU A 174 -2.58 5.59 -7.70
C LEU A 174 -4.02 6.07 -7.50
N LEU A 175 -4.91 5.23 -6.97
CA LEU A 175 -6.25 5.67 -6.58
C LEU A 175 -6.17 6.54 -5.33
N PRO A 176 -6.91 7.68 -5.31
CA PRO A 176 -7.00 8.54 -4.13
C PRO A 176 -7.95 7.91 -3.09
N VAL A 177 -7.49 6.87 -2.42
CA VAL A 177 -8.25 6.15 -1.37
C VAL A 177 -7.73 6.43 0.04
N GLU A 178 -6.69 7.24 0.17
CA GLU A 178 -6.15 7.67 1.45
C GLU A 178 -7.20 8.41 2.29
N GLN A 179 -7.27 8.09 3.59
CA GLN A 179 -8.20 8.69 4.55
C GLN A 179 -7.44 9.21 5.76
N PHE A 180 -6.88 10.41 5.63
CA PHE A 180 -6.23 11.09 6.74
C PHE A 180 -7.23 11.76 7.66
N VAL A 181 -7.00 11.62 8.95
CA VAL A 181 -7.68 12.37 10.02
C VAL A 181 -6.67 13.34 10.63
N GLY A 182 -7.07 14.57 10.89
CA GLY A 182 -6.23 15.62 11.49
C GLY A 182 -5.51 16.50 10.48
N ALA A 183 -5.29 16.06 9.24
CA ALA A 183 -4.67 16.88 8.20
C ALA A 183 -5.20 16.55 6.79
N SER A 184 -5.02 17.51 5.87
CA SER A 184 -5.25 17.27 4.46
C SER A 184 -4.14 16.42 3.85
N LYS A 185 -4.44 15.72 2.76
CA LYS A 185 -3.45 14.98 1.98
C LYS A 185 -2.27 15.86 1.55
N ALA A 186 -2.54 17.09 1.14
CA ALA A 186 -1.50 18.04 0.74
C ALA A 186 -0.55 18.37 1.90
N THR A 187 -1.08 18.56 3.10
CA THR A 187 -0.30 18.79 4.32
C THR A 187 0.59 17.59 4.64
N VAL A 188 0.01 16.37 4.68
CA VAL A 188 0.76 15.13 4.94
C VAL A 188 1.91 14.95 3.94
N TRP A 189 1.66 15.21 2.66
CA TRP A 189 2.69 15.09 1.63
C TRP A 189 3.77 16.17 1.71
N ALA A 190 3.41 17.39 2.09
CA ALA A 190 4.39 18.46 2.31
C ALA A 190 5.34 18.08 3.47
N ASP A 191 4.79 17.58 4.57
CA ASP A 191 5.57 17.13 5.72
C ASP A 191 6.50 15.94 5.37
N SER A 192 6.05 15.05 4.49
CA SER A 192 6.83 13.88 4.07
C SER A 192 8.02 14.22 3.15
N VAL A 193 8.01 15.37 2.47
CA VAL A 193 9.11 15.81 1.57
C VAL A 193 9.93 16.93 2.17
N GLY A 194 9.46 17.58 3.22
CA GLY A 194 10.09 18.75 3.86
C GLY A 194 11.19 18.42 4.86
N ASN A 195 11.39 17.14 5.15
CA ASN A 195 12.44 16.60 6.01
C ASN A 195 13.54 15.95 5.12
#